data_ff6a938804d6d378c54a7c41cb5e27d7
#
_entry.id   ff6a938804d6d378c54a7c41cb5e27d7
#
_cell.length_a   1.000
_cell.length_b   1.000
_cell.length_c   1.000
_cell.angle_alpha   90.00
_cell.angle_beta   90.00
_cell.angle_gamma   90.00
#
_symmetry.space_group_name_H-M   'P 1'
#
loop_
_entity.id
_entity.type
_entity.pdbx_description
1 polymer ?
#
loop_
_entity_poly.entity_id
_entity_poly.type
_entity_poly.pdbx_seq_one_letter_code
_entity_poly.pdbx_strand_id
1 'polypeptide(L)'
;MSLSVHPARGRLVNVTGSEIAPGAEAGIAPGAAGAFVPGTWTASLSLGGAVRYGVAGLVQALADYPLSCLEQATSRGLPLAMLPDGAAAGPDRAGRLETAVELVLDRQRYDGGFGLWSSEGEAQPWLTAYAAEFLLRAKRVGAAVPQTALDGALAWLAGEVARPPDDPAARAAQAYAVYTLALAGRAPAGAIRVMAASEDELPTPLARAQLGAALARIAQPGAAAALLRTSLRTPGRKAWSADYGSALRDQLATAVFIKESGTEAVAAPALTAALPGADLDPKALDTQEQAWAAAAAAVLGAGAPPVLARVDGQDVPRAPLVTLPLTGPARVLNTGTAPLWASMSVSGVPSVAAPTSRNLMQVHRRFFDQQGEAVDPDKLPQNTTFVLLLEGRADDGQSHQAMLRAGLPAGWEVAGRLPEGKVPGMDWLGELTAVNTEVAADDRFAAALDLSAGKPDFRIAVLLRATTPGEYEYPGTELSDMYRPAVYARQAAVRVSVLPPP
;
A
#
# COMPACT_ATOMS: atom_id res chain seq x y z
N MET A 1 35.71 -0.26 -5.27
CA MET A 1 34.41 -0.91 -5.49
C MET A 1 33.73 -0.95 -4.12
N SER A 2 32.63 -0.23 -3.91
CA SER A 2 31.89 -0.29 -2.64
C SER A 2 30.76 -1.30 -2.84
N LEU A 3 30.75 -2.35 -2.02
CA LEU A 3 29.62 -3.29 -1.93
C LEU A 3 28.57 -2.68 -1.00
N SER A 4 27.37 -2.55 -1.50
CA SER A 4 26.21 -2.15 -0.68
C SER A 4 25.76 -3.36 0.12
N VAL A 5 25.89 -3.31 1.44
CA VAL A 5 25.39 -4.36 2.34
C VAL A 5 24.01 -3.94 2.85
N HIS A 6 23.00 -4.69 2.50
CA HIS A 6 21.64 -4.48 2.99
C HIS A 6 21.30 -5.47 4.11
N PRO A 7 20.56 -5.04 5.15
CA PRO A 7 20.07 -5.98 6.15
C PRO A 7 19.14 -7.01 5.53
N ALA A 8 19.27 -8.27 5.95
CA ALA A 8 18.46 -9.38 5.48
C ALA A 8 16.97 -9.24 5.85
N ARG A 9 16.64 -8.47 6.89
CA ARG A 9 15.28 -8.23 7.36
C ARG A 9 14.69 -7.00 6.70
N GLY A 10 13.40 -7.07 6.35
CA GLY A 10 12.65 -5.91 5.87
C GLY A 10 12.50 -4.83 6.94
N ARG A 11 12.38 -3.58 6.50
CA ARG A 11 12.10 -2.45 7.40
C ARG A 11 10.70 -2.59 7.98
N LEU A 12 10.52 -2.10 9.21
CA LEU A 12 9.22 -1.96 9.87
C LEU A 12 9.00 -0.50 10.25
N VAL A 13 7.74 -0.08 10.22
CA VAL A 13 7.32 1.24 10.68
C VAL A 13 6.52 1.09 11.96
N ASN A 14 6.90 1.81 13.01
CA ASN A 14 6.13 1.95 14.24
C ASN A 14 5.63 3.39 14.35
N VAL A 15 4.36 3.56 14.67
CA VAL A 15 3.73 4.85 14.89
C VAL A 15 3.18 4.92 16.30
N THR A 16 3.48 6.01 16.99
CA THR A 16 2.89 6.33 18.30
C THR A 16 2.38 7.75 18.29
N GLY A 17 1.22 7.99 18.84
CA GLY A 17 0.61 9.32 18.87
C GLY A 17 0.13 9.72 20.26
N SER A 18 0.11 11.02 20.51
CA SER A 18 -0.44 11.61 21.72
C SER A 18 -1.05 12.98 21.44
N GLU A 19 -2.05 13.34 22.24
CA GLU A 19 -2.62 14.68 22.22
C GLU A 19 -1.92 15.55 23.26
N ILE A 20 -1.57 16.77 22.85
CA ILE A 20 -0.93 17.77 23.71
C ILE A 20 -1.93 18.91 23.92
N ALA A 21 -2.38 19.09 25.15
CA ALA A 21 -3.31 20.15 25.51
C ALA A 21 -2.72 21.55 25.24
N PRO A 22 -3.57 22.60 25.06
CA PRO A 22 -3.09 23.97 24.94
C PRO A 22 -2.19 24.38 26.11
N GLY A 23 -1.04 24.97 25.83
CA GLY A 23 -0.05 25.40 26.81
C GLY A 23 0.75 24.26 27.46
N ALA A 24 0.45 23.02 27.17
CA ALA A 24 1.19 21.88 27.74
C ALA A 24 2.46 21.54 26.91
N GLU A 25 3.46 21.00 27.62
CA GLU A 25 4.67 20.43 27.03
C GLU A 25 4.63 18.90 27.14
N ALA A 26 5.03 18.20 26.09
CA ALA A 26 5.19 16.75 26.06
C ALA A 26 6.60 16.37 25.61
N GLY A 27 7.21 15.44 26.32
CA GLY A 27 8.44 14.78 25.88
C GLY A 27 8.10 13.67 24.89
N ILE A 28 8.63 13.75 23.69
CA ILE A 28 8.46 12.75 22.64
C ILE A 28 9.82 12.12 22.37
N ALA A 29 9.92 10.81 22.51
CA ALA A 29 11.15 10.10 22.29
C ALA A 29 10.93 8.98 21.27
N PRO A 30 11.89 8.73 20.36
CA PRO A 30 11.85 7.57 19.47
C PRO A 30 12.16 6.28 20.26
N GLY A 31 11.34 6.01 21.29
CA GLY A 31 11.51 4.83 22.18
C GLY A 31 11.53 3.50 21.42
N ALA A 32 10.79 3.43 20.31
CA ALA A 32 10.84 2.29 19.40
C ALA A 32 12.18 2.15 18.67
N ALA A 33 13.06 3.16 18.65
CA ALA A 33 14.37 3.07 17.99
C ALA A 33 15.26 1.97 18.57
N GLY A 34 15.13 1.67 19.87
CA GLY A 34 15.82 0.55 20.52
C GLY A 34 15.45 -0.84 20.00
N ALA A 35 14.31 -0.96 19.32
CA ALA A 35 13.89 -2.20 18.66
C ALA A 35 14.54 -2.42 17.28
N PHE A 36 15.31 -1.45 16.78
CA PHE A 36 15.92 -1.49 15.46
C PHE A 36 17.45 -1.59 15.55
N VAL A 37 18.03 -2.13 14.49
CA VAL A 37 19.49 -2.18 14.32
C VAL A 37 20.04 -0.77 14.29
N PRO A 38 21.07 -0.44 15.11
CA PRO A 38 21.68 0.89 15.11
C PRO A 38 22.10 1.34 13.71
N GLY A 39 21.83 2.61 13.39
CA GLY A 39 22.17 3.19 12.08
C GLY A 39 21.21 2.85 10.94
N THR A 40 20.21 1.98 11.15
CA THR A 40 19.22 1.64 10.11
C THR A 40 17.89 2.37 10.27
N TRP A 41 17.67 3.04 11.40
CA TRP A 41 16.37 3.68 11.67
C TRP A 41 16.37 5.17 11.35
N THR A 42 15.20 5.64 11.02
CA THR A 42 14.87 7.06 10.87
C THR A 42 13.62 7.35 11.68
N ALA A 43 13.52 8.56 12.21
CA ALA A 43 12.34 8.99 12.95
C ALA A 43 11.83 10.33 12.43
N SER A 44 10.53 10.52 12.47
CA SER A 44 9.87 11.78 12.14
C SER A 44 8.74 12.07 13.12
N LEU A 45 8.57 13.34 13.44
CA LEU A 45 7.48 13.89 14.25
C LEU A 45 6.52 14.62 13.33
N SER A 46 5.26 14.20 13.31
CA SER A 46 4.17 14.91 12.62
C SER A 46 3.28 15.61 13.65
N LEU A 47 3.02 16.89 13.42
CA LEU A 47 2.18 17.74 14.26
C LEU A 47 0.99 18.23 13.44
N GLY A 48 -0.24 18.11 13.97
CA GLY A 48 -1.45 18.55 13.30
C GLY A 48 -2.62 18.70 14.27
N GLY A 49 -3.65 19.44 13.88
CA GLY A 49 -4.85 19.65 14.70
C GLY A 49 -6.10 18.94 14.18
N ALA A 50 -6.21 18.75 12.88
CA ALA A 50 -7.45 18.29 12.23
C ALA A 50 -7.54 16.77 12.10
N VAL A 51 -6.43 16.09 11.79
CA VAL A 51 -6.40 14.63 11.56
C VAL A 51 -5.22 14.01 12.30
N ARG A 52 -5.48 12.93 13.01
CA ARG A 52 -4.60 12.33 14.02
C ARG A 52 -3.79 11.16 13.50
N TYR A 53 -3.40 11.16 12.21
CA TYR A 53 -2.67 10.03 11.61
C TYR A 53 -1.17 10.31 11.49
N GLY A 54 -0.39 9.29 11.69
CA GLY A 54 1.07 9.30 11.48
C GLY A 54 1.44 9.31 10.01
N VAL A 55 1.16 10.42 9.30
CA VAL A 55 1.29 10.51 7.82
C VAL A 55 2.65 10.09 7.32
N ALA A 56 3.74 10.51 7.98
CA ALA A 56 5.09 10.11 7.59
C ALA A 56 5.30 8.59 7.67
N GLY A 57 4.73 7.94 8.69
CA GLY A 57 4.79 6.48 8.84
C GLY A 57 3.99 5.75 7.75
N LEU A 58 2.80 6.24 7.42
CA LEU A 58 1.97 5.68 6.33
C LEU A 58 2.68 5.77 4.99
N VAL A 59 3.21 6.95 4.65
CA VAL A 59 3.96 7.18 3.39
C VAL A 59 5.25 6.35 3.34
N GLN A 60 5.92 6.14 4.47
CA GLN A 60 7.10 5.29 4.54
C GLN A 60 6.75 3.80 4.38
N ALA A 61 5.68 3.34 5.01
CA ALA A 61 5.23 1.95 4.86
C ALA A 61 4.84 1.62 3.41
N LEU A 62 4.17 2.54 2.71
CA LEU A 62 3.90 2.43 1.28
C LEU A 62 5.18 2.35 0.44
N ALA A 63 6.21 3.14 0.79
CA ALA A 63 7.49 3.12 0.09
C ALA A 63 8.24 1.79 0.26
N ASP A 64 8.16 1.21 1.46
CA ASP A 64 8.87 -0.03 1.81
C ASP A 64 8.11 -1.29 1.34
N TYR A 65 6.90 -1.15 0.78
CA TYR A 65 6.10 -2.30 0.32
C TYR A 65 6.80 -3.00 -0.87
N PRO A 66 7.03 -4.33 -0.80
CA PRO A 66 8.00 -5.00 -1.68
C PRO A 66 7.52 -5.25 -3.10
N LEU A 67 6.21 -5.35 -3.33
CA LEU A 67 5.62 -5.57 -4.65
C LEU A 67 5.02 -4.27 -5.21
N SER A 68 4.72 -4.28 -6.50
CA SER A 68 4.18 -3.11 -7.19
C SER A 68 3.22 -3.55 -8.29
N CYS A 69 1.99 -3.96 -7.93
CA CYS A 69 0.90 -4.05 -8.89
C CYS A 69 0.36 -2.64 -9.22
N LEU A 70 -0.60 -2.52 -10.12
CA LEU A 70 -1.25 -1.25 -10.45
C LEU A 70 -1.81 -0.55 -9.20
N GLU A 71 -2.51 -1.31 -8.35
CA GLU A 71 -3.07 -0.80 -7.11
C GLU A 71 -1.98 -0.22 -6.21
N GLN A 72 -0.92 -0.99 -5.94
CA GLN A 72 0.16 -0.60 -5.04
C GLN A 72 0.99 0.57 -5.58
N ALA A 73 1.25 0.60 -6.89
CA ALA A 73 1.92 1.73 -7.54
C ALA A 73 1.10 3.02 -7.40
N THR A 74 -0.22 2.93 -7.64
CA THR A 74 -1.15 4.04 -7.49
C THR A 74 -1.24 4.51 -6.04
N SER A 75 -1.36 3.58 -5.09
CA SER A 75 -1.43 3.87 -3.65
C SER A 75 -0.15 4.51 -3.10
N ARG A 76 1.02 4.17 -3.64
CA ARG A 76 2.28 4.87 -3.33
C ARG A 76 2.28 6.31 -3.80
N GLY A 77 1.77 6.56 -5.00
CA GLY A 77 1.81 7.87 -5.64
C GLY A 77 0.75 8.85 -5.15
N LEU A 78 -0.46 8.35 -4.87
CA LEU A 78 -1.62 9.20 -4.56
C LEU A 78 -1.37 10.16 -3.38
N PRO A 79 -0.90 9.72 -2.20
CA PRO A 79 -0.62 10.63 -1.10
C PRO A 79 0.49 11.63 -1.43
N LEU A 80 1.49 11.25 -2.23
CA LEU A 80 2.55 12.15 -2.67
C LEU A 80 2.00 13.27 -3.58
N ALA A 81 0.99 12.97 -4.39
CA ALA A 81 0.32 13.97 -5.23
C ALA A 81 -0.67 14.87 -4.46
N MET A 82 -1.09 14.48 -3.25
CA MET A 82 -2.10 15.19 -2.46
C MET A 82 -1.52 15.92 -1.24
N LEU A 83 -0.38 15.49 -0.73
CA LEU A 83 0.28 16.15 0.40
C LEU A 83 0.85 17.51 -0.02
N PRO A 84 0.72 18.56 0.83
CA PRO A 84 1.32 19.86 0.55
C PRO A 84 2.86 19.76 0.56
N ASP A 85 3.51 20.72 -0.11
CA ASP A 85 4.97 20.82 -0.11
C ASP A 85 5.53 21.01 1.30
N GLY A 86 6.68 20.39 1.57
CA GLY A 86 7.31 20.41 2.89
C GLY A 86 6.63 19.55 3.95
N ALA A 87 5.58 18.82 3.59
CA ALA A 87 4.89 17.91 4.48
C ALA A 87 5.54 16.52 4.53
N ALA A 88 4.89 15.63 5.25
CA ALA A 88 5.26 14.26 5.59
C ALA A 88 5.65 13.30 4.42
N ALA A 89 5.77 13.80 3.21
CA ALA A 89 6.18 13.04 2.04
C ALA A 89 7.62 12.50 2.11
N GLY A 90 8.38 12.94 3.11
CA GLY A 90 9.79 12.57 3.26
C GLY A 90 10.72 13.24 2.25
N PRO A 91 12.01 12.93 2.30
CA PRO A 91 12.96 13.41 1.31
C PRO A 91 12.64 12.86 -0.07
N ASP A 92 13.01 13.61 -1.11
CA ASP A 92 12.83 13.22 -2.52
C ASP A 92 11.38 12.90 -2.93
N ARG A 93 10.41 13.68 -2.46
CA ARG A 93 9.00 13.55 -2.87
C ARG A 93 8.84 13.52 -4.39
N ALA A 94 9.56 14.39 -5.09
CA ALA A 94 9.45 14.51 -6.55
C ALA A 94 9.92 13.23 -7.25
N GLY A 95 11.10 12.70 -6.94
CA GLY A 95 11.60 11.46 -7.53
C GLY A 95 10.73 10.25 -7.20
N ARG A 96 10.21 10.17 -5.98
CA ARG A 96 9.26 9.10 -5.59
C ARG A 96 7.91 9.21 -6.32
N LEU A 97 7.43 10.43 -6.59
CA LEU A 97 6.23 10.65 -7.37
C LEU A 97 6.43 10.25 -8.84
N GLU A 98 7.57 10.64 -9.45
CA GLU A 98 7.91 10.23 -10.82
C GLU A 98 8.03 8.71 -10.93
N THR A 99 8.70 8.05 -9.99
CA THR A 99 8.77 6.58 -9.95
C THR A 99 7.37 5.94 -9.87
N ALA A 100 6.46 6.49 -9.08
CA ALA A 100 5.10 5.98 -9.00
C ALA A 100 4.33 6.19 -10.33
N VAL A 101 4.54 7.33 -11.00
CA VAL A 101 3.98 7.60 -12.33
C VAL A 101 4.49 6.57 -13.36
N GLU A 102 5.80 6.35 -13.42
CA GLU A 102 6.42 5.36 -14.31
C GLU A 102 5.84 3.96 -14.07
N LEU A 103 5.80 3.51 -12.81
CA LEU A 103 5.25 2.20 -12.44
C LEU A 103 3.77 2.03 -12.83
N VAL A 104 2.97 3.08 -12.79
CA VAL A 104 1.58 3.05 -13.25
C VAL A 104 1.53 2.99 -14.78
N LEU A 105 2.31 3.82 -15.47
CA LEU A 105 2.33 3.88 -16.94
C LEU A 105 2.82 2.57 -17.58
N ASP A 106 3.75 1.85 -16.95
CA ASP A 106 4.21 0.53 -17.40
C ASP A 106 3.09 -0.52 -17.49
N ARG A 107 1.95 -0.27 -16.85
CA ARG A 107 0.78 -1.16 -16.87
C ARG A 107 -0.32 -0.68 -17.79
N GLN A 108 -0.08 0.44 -18.48
CA GLN A 108 -1.07 0.93 -19.44
C GLN A 108 -1.08 0.07 -20.71
N ARG A 109 -2.25 -0.40 -21.04
CA ARG A 109 -2.53 -1.21 -22.22
C ARG A 109 -2.62 -0.32 -23.47
N TYR A 110 -2.51 -0.96 -24.64
CA TYR A 110 -2.66 -0.28 -25.92
C TYR A 110 -4.06 0.34 -26.13
N ASP A 111 -5.10 -0.19 -25.44
CA ASP A 111 -6.47 0.34 -25.49
C ASP A 111 -6.71 1.50 -24.51
N GLY A 112 -5.73 1.83 -23.68
CA GLY A 112 -5.77 2.92 -22.70
C GLY A 112 -6.17 2.49 -21.28
N GLY A 113 -6.75 1.31 -21.08
CA GLY A 113 -7.00 0.73 -19.75
C GLY A 113 -5.69 0.31 -19.06
N PHE A 114 -5.78 -0.11 -17.81
CA PHE A 114 -4.61 -0.58 -17.05
C PHE A 114 -4.81 -2.01 -16.57
N GLY A 115 -3.81 -2.86 -16.81
CA GLY A 115 -3.75 -4.21 -16.26
C GLY A 115 -3.18 -4.20 -14.83
N LEU A 116 -3.48 -5.26 -14.06
CA LEU A 116 -3.06 -5.33 -12.64
C LEU A 116 -1.54 -5.47 -12.50
N TRP A 117 -0.92 -6.41 -13.21
CA TRP A 117 0.49 -6.74 -13.09
C TRP A 117 1.33 -6.26 -14.27
N SER A 118 0.75 -6.20 -15.47
CA SER A 118 1.40 -5.77 -16.69
C SER A 118 0.41 -5.13 -17.66
N SER A 119 0.91 -4.53 -18.74
CA SER A 119 0.11 -4.01 -19.85
C SER A 119 -0.54 -5.11 -20.73
N GLU A 120 -0.17 -6.36 -20.57
CA GLU A 120 -0.73 -7.50 -21.33
C GLU A 120 -1.92 -8.15 -20.63
N GLY A 121 -2.07 -7.95 -19.30
CA GLY A 121 -3.20 -8.46 -18.52
C GLY A 121 -4.54 -7.81 -18.89
N GLU A 122 -5.63 -8.33 -18.38
CA GLU A 122 -6.95 -7.70 -18.55
C GLU A 122 -7.01 -6.34 -17.85
N ALA A 123 -7.70 -5.39 -18.49
CA ALA A 123 -7.92 -4.08 -17.88
C ALA A 123 -8.81 -4.20 -16.64
N GLN A 124 -8.41 -3.49 -15.59
CA GLN A 124 -9.13 -3.46 -14.30
C GLN A 124 -9.98 -2.17 -14.21
N PRO A 125 -11.30 -2.23 -14.37
CA PRO A 125 -12.12 -1.02 -14.51
C PRO A 125 -12.00 -0.04 -13.35
N TRP A 126 -12.14 -0.53 -12.12
CA TRP A 126 -12.02 0.33 -10.93
C TRP A 126 -10.60 0.89 -10.75
N LEU A 127 -9.59 0.03 -10.94
CA LEU A 127 -8.18 0.46 -10.82
C LEU A 127 -7.75 1.38 -11.96
N THR A 128 -8.34 1.25 -13.15
CA THR A 128 -8.10 2.20 -14.26
C THR A 128 -8.59 3.61 -13.88
N ALA A 129 -9.74 3.72 -13.22
CA ALA A 129 -10.22 5.01 -12.72
C ALA A 129 -9.32 5.57 -11.59
N TYR A 130 -8.86 4.71 -10.69
CA TYR A 130 -7.93 5.05 -9.61
C TYR A 130 -6.58 5.54 -10.14
N ALA A 131 -5.99 4.81 -11.09
CA ALA A 131 -4.74 5.17 -11.74
C ALA A 131 -4.88 6.50 -12.53
N ALA A 132 -5.96 6.69 -13.27
CA ALA A 132 -6.21 7.91 -14.03
C ALA A 132 -6.40 9.12 -13.10
N GLU A 133 -7.11 8.97 -11.97
CA GLU A 133 -7.20 10.03 -10.94
C GLU A 133 -5.81 10.38 -10.40
N PHE A 134 -5.01 9.37 -10.03
CA PHE A 134 -3.65 9.60 -9.57
C PHE A 134 -2.82 10.37 -10.61
N LEU A 135 -2.82 9.94 -11.87
CA LEU A 135 -2.07 10.60 -12.94
C LEU A 135 -2.54 12.06 -13.17
N LEU A 136 -3.85 12.33 -13.08
CA LEU A 136 -4.38 13.69 -13.13
C LEU A 136 -3.86 14.56 -11.98
N ARG A 137 -3.82 14.02 -10.77
CA ARG A 137 -3.31 14.71 -9.58
C ARG A 137 -1.80 14.92 -9.65
N ALA A 138 -1.04 13.89 -10.05
CA ALA A 138 0.40 13.96 -10.23
C ALA A 138 0.78 15.04 -11.26
N LYS A 139 0.11 15.07 -12.39
CA LYS A 139 0.31 16.10 -13.40
C LYS A 139 0.05 17.52 -12.87
N ARG A 140 -0.98 17.69 -12.05
CA ARG A 140 -1.33 19.00 -11.45
C ARG A 140 -0.23 19.54 -10.54
N VAL A 141 0.52 18.66 -9.86
CA VAL A 141 1.65 19.03 -9.00
C VAL A 141 3.00 19.00 -9.71
N GLY A 142 3.01 18.85 -11.05
CA GLY A 142 4.19 19.02 -11.89
C GLY A 142 4.90 17.75 -12.29
N ALA A 143 4.37 16.55 -11.98
CA ALA A 143 4.96 15.29 -12.45
C ALA A 143 4.85 15.12 -13.98
N ALA A 144 5.81 14.43 -14.57
CA ALA A 144 5.93 14.22 -16.01
C ALA A 144 4.94 13.16 -16.55
N VAL A 145 3.65 13.47 -16.56
CA VAL A 145 2.60 12.59 -17.08
C VAL A 145 2.32 12.88 -18.55
N PRO A 146 2.57 11.93 -19.49
CA PRO A 146 2.28 12.11 -20.90
C PRO A 146 0.81 12.35 -21.16
N GLN A 147 0.49 13.38 -21.98
CA GLN A 147 -0.90 13.71 -22.31
C GLN A 147 -1.60 12.58 -23.04
N THR A 148 -0.88 11.88 -23.94
CA THR A 148 -1.41 10.75 -24.70
C THR A 148 -1.84 9.59 -23.81
N ALA A 149 -1.09 9.32 -22.74
CA ALA A 149 -1.42 8.29 -21.76
C ALA A 149 -2.72 8.65 -20.99
N LEU A 150 -2.83 9.90 -20.53
CA LEU A 150 -4.07 10.39 -19.91
C LEU A 150 -5.26 10.34 -20.87
N ASP A 151 -5.08 10.79 -22.11
CA ASP A 151 -6.15 10.79 -23.11
C ASP A 151 -6.64 9.37 -23.41
N GLY A 152 -5.72 8.40 -23.51
CA GLY A 152 -6.04 6.98 -23.65
C GLY A 152 -6.87 6.45 -22.48
N ALA A 153 -6.42 6.69 -21.23
CA ALA A 153 -7.12 6.26 -20.03
C ALA A 153 -8.53 6.86 -19.92
N LEU A 154 -8.67 8.16 -20.20
CA LEU A 154 -9.96 8.85 -20.16
C LEU A 154 -10.91 8.37 -21.27
N ALA A 155 -10.40 8.07 -22.46
CA ALA A 155 -11.20 7.51 -23.55
C ALA A 155 -11.70 6.09 -23.19
N TRP A 156 -10.83 5.26 -22.59
CA TRP A 156 -11.19 3.92 -22.11
C TRP A 156 -12.30 4.01 -21.04
N LEU A 157 -12.15 4.88 -20.03
CA LEU A 157 -13.16 5.11 -19.00
C LEU A 157 -14.49 5.60 -19.56
N ALA A 158 -14.48 6.45 -20.58
CA ALA A 158 -15.70 6.88 -21.25
C ALA A 158 -16.41 5.71 -21.95
N GLY A 159 -15.65 4.77 -22.52
CA GLY A 159 -16.17 3.51 -23.08
C GLY A 159 -16.84 2.63 -22.01
N GLU A 160 -16.21 2.50 -20.83
CA GLU A 160 -16.78 1.73 -19.71
C GLU A 160 -18.09 2.34 -19.17
N VAL A 161 -18.15 3.67 -19.09
CA VAL A 161 -19.37 4.39 -18.67
C VAL A 161 -20.54 4.17 -19.65
N ALA A 162 -20.24 3.94 -20.91
CA ALA A 162 -21.24 3.72 -21.95
C ALA A 162 -21.82 2.28 -21.97
N ARG A 163 -21.18 1.33 -21.27
CA ARG A 163 -21.64 -0.07 -21.19
C ARG A 163 -22.65 -0.22 -20.05
N PRO A 164 -23.68 -1.05 -20.20
CA PRO A 164 -24.51 -1.44 -19.06
C PRO A 164 -23.66 -2.17 -18.01
N PRO A 165 -23.79 -1.85 -16.71
CA PRO A 165 -23.07 -2.59 -15.68
C PRO A 165 -23.69 -3.97 -15.46
N ASP A 166 -22.86 -5.01 -15.49
CA ASP A 166 -23.32 -6.41 -15.36
C ASP A 166 -23.51 -6.81 -13.88
N ASP A 167 -22.81 -6.14 -12.96
CA ASP A 167 -22.82 -6.46 -11.54
C ASP A 167 -22.56 -5.22 -10.66
N PRO A 168 -22.64 -5.35 -9.34
CA PRO A 168 -22.35 -4.24 -8.41
C PRO A 168 -20.90 -3.71 -8.50
N ALA A 169 -19.92 -4.55 -8.85
CA ALA A 169 -18.53 -4.11 -8.96
C ALA A 169 -18.34 -3.22 -10.20
N ALA A 170 -18.95 -3.60 -11.33
CA ALA A 170 -18.99 -2.78 -12.54
C ALA A 170 -19.65 -1.42 -12.26
N ARG A 171 -20.75 -1.41 -11.49
CA ARG A 171 -21.42 -0.16 -11.10
C ARG A 171 -20.55 0.74 -10.21
N ALA A 172 -19.81 0.16 -9.27
CA ALA A 172 -18.85 0.91 -8.46
C ALA A 172 -17.72 1.49 -9.33
N ALA A 173 -17.21 0.72 -10.28
CA ALA A 173 -16.20 1.18 -11.21
C ALA A 173 -16.71 2.33 -12.09
N GLN A 174 -17.94 2.26 -12.57
CA GLN A 174 -18.56 3.35 -13.34
C GLN A 174 -18.76 4.63 -12.51
N ALA A 175 -19.13 4.51 -11.23
CA ALA A 175 -19.22 5.66 -10.34
C ALA A 175 -17.87 6.38 -10.18
N TYR A 176 -16.80 5.61 -10.11
CA TYR A 176 -15.44 6.17 -10.09
C TYR A 176 -15.05 6.76 -11.45
N ALA A 177 -15.36 6.07 -12.54
CA ALA A 177 -15.07 6.55 -13.90
C ALA A 177 -15.72 7.91 -14.20
N VAL A 178 -17.00 8.09 -13.88
CA VAL A 178 -17.69 9.38 -14.09
C VAL A 178 -17.08 10.52 -13.24
N TYR A 179 -16.64 10.21 -12.01
CA TYR A 179 -15.90 11.18 -11.20
C TYR A 179 -14.56 11.56 -11.85
N THR A 180 -13.77 10.58 -12.26
CA THR A 180 -12.45 10.79 -12.86
C THR A 180 -12.55 11.57 -14.17
N LEU A 181 -13.54 11.25 -15.00
CA LEU A 181 -13.87 12.04 -16.22
C LEU A 181 -14.27 13.47 -15.87
N ALA A 182 -15.08 13.67 -14.82
CA ALA A 182 -15.46 15.00 -14.37
C ALA A 182 -14.26 15.79 -13.80
N LEU A 183 -13.34 15.11 -13.09
CA LEU A 183 -12.08 15.69 -12.60
C LEU A 183 -11.19 16.19 -13.75
N ALA A 184 -11.19 15.46 -14.87
CA ALA A 184 -10.47 15.82 -16.10
C ALA A 184 -11.18 16.88 -16.96
N GLY A 185 -12.35 17.39 -16.55
CA GLY A 185 -13.15 18.35 -17.35
C GLY A 185 -13.90 17.71 -18.52
N ARG A 186 -14.03 16.37 -18.54
CA ARG A 186 -14.70 15.56 -19.58
C ARG A 186 -15.97 14.88 -19.05
N ALA A 187 -16.70 15.55 -18.15
CA ALA A 187 -17.85 14.98 -17.44
C ALA A 187 -18.95 14.47 -18.38
N PRO A 188 -19.33 13.18 -18.32
CA PRO A 188 -20.47 12.64 -19.05
C PRO A 188 -21.78 12.98 -18.33
N ALA A 189 -22.23 14.24 -18.39
CA ALA A 189 -23.32 14.77 -17.58
C ALA A 189 -24.62 13.98 -17.69
N GLY A 190 -24.91 13.38 -18.86
CA GLY A 190 -26.07 12.50 -19.07
C GLY A 190 -25.96 11.23 -18.21
N ALA A 191 -24.84 10.52 -18.31
CA ALA A 191 -24.59 9.29 -17.53
C ALA A 191 -24.58 9.56 -16.01
N ILE A 192 -23.99 10.68 -15.58
CA ILE A 192 -23.98 11.10 -14.17
C ILE A 192 -25.42 11.26 -13.64
N ARG A 193 -26.31 11.91 -14.40
CA ARG A 193 -27.72 12.10 -13.99
C ARG A 193 -28.52 10.79 -13.98
N VAL A 194 -28.30 9.93 -14.97
CA VAL A 194 -28.94 8.61 -15.03
C VAL A 194 -28.53 7.77 -13.83
N MET A 195 -27.22 7.73 -13.52
CA MET A 195 -26.70 6.98 -12.37
C MET A 195 -27.23 7.55 -11.03
N ALA A 196 -27.38 8.89 -10.93
CA ALA A 196 -27.94 9.53 -9.74
C ALA A 196 -29.43 9.21 -9.53
N ALA A 197 -30.18 8.93 -10.59
CA ALA A 197 -31.57 8.50 -10.49
C ALA A 197 -31.71 7.05 -9.97
N SER A 198 -30.65 6.26 -10.00
CA SER A 198 -30.56 4.88 -9.48
C SER A 198 -29.55 4.76 -8.34
N GLU A 199 -29.40 5.76 -7.50
CA GLU A 199 -28.37 5.80 -6.44
C GLU A 199 -28.42 4.63 -5.46
N ASP A 200 -29.62 4.04 -5.28
CA ASP A 200 -29.82 2.87 -4.39
C ASP A 200 -29.11 1.61 -4.89
N GLU A 201 -28.77 1.56 -6.16
CA GLU A 201 -28.02 0.46 -6.75
C GLU A 201 -26.50 0.58 -6.56
N LEU A 202 -26.02 1.71 -6.01
CA LEU A 202 -24.59 1.89 -5.71
C LEU A 202 -24.18 1.05 -4.51
N PRO A 203 -23.17 0.17 -4.65
CA PRO A 203 -22.92 -0.90 -3.69
C PRO A 203 -22.14 -0.44 -2.45
N THR A 204 -21.48 0.72 -2.50
CA THR A 204 -20.60 1.15 -1.41
C THR A 204 -20.76 2.64 -1.07
N PRO A 205 -20.41 3.05 0.17
CA PRO A 205 -20.35 4.46 0.55
C PRO A 205 -19.45 5.27 -0.40
N LEU A 206 -18.31 4.69 -0.79
CA LEU A 206 -17.36 5.34 -1.68
C LEU A 206 -17.96 5.60 -3.08
N ALA A 207 -18.63 4.61 -3.69
CA ALA A 207 -19.28 4.80 -5.00
C ALA A 207 -20.31 5.94 -4.96
N ARG A 208 -21.07 6.07 -3.87
CA ARG A 208 -21.99 7.20 -3.65
C ARG A 208 -21.25 8.53 -3.53
N ALA A 209 -20.15 8.57 -2.80
CA ALA A 209 -19.34 9.77 -2.64
C ALA A 209 -18.69 10.22 -3.95
N GLN A 210 -18.19 9.28 -4.75
CA GLN A 210 -17.62 9.54 -6.07
C GLN A 210 -18.65 10.12 -7.02
N LEU A 211 -19.86 9.54 -7.08
CA LEU A 211 -20.95 10.09 -7.87
C LEU A 211 -21.40 11.47 -7.36
N GLY A 212 -21.48 11.66 -6.04
CA GLY A 212 -21.78 12.96 -5.43
C GLY A 212 -20.76 14.04 -5.80
N ALA A 213 -19.48 13.70 -5.79
CA ALA A 213 -18.41 14.59 -6.22
C ALA A 213 -18.47 14.88 -7.73
N ALA A 214 -18.87 13.91 -8.56
CA ALA A 214 -19.11 14.12 -9.98
C ALA A 214 -20.30 15.08 -10.23
N LEU A 215 -21.39 14.95 -9.49
CA LEU A 215 -22.55 15.85 -9.54
C LEU A 215 -22.16 17.30 -9.19
N ALA A 216 -21.32 17.47 -8.17
CA ALA A 216 -20.80 18.81 -7.82
C ALA A 216 -20.05 19.45 -8.98
N ARG A 217 -19.25 18.68 -9.72
CA ARG A 217 -18.46 19.15 -10.87
C ARG A 217 -19.30 19.52 -12.10
N ILE A 218 -20.52 18.99 -12.21
CA ILE A 218 -21.46 19.37 -13.28
C ILE A 218 -22.50 20.40 -12.82
N ALA A 219 -22.17 21.16 -11.77
CA ALA A 219 -23.00 22.22 -11.21
C ALA A 219 -24.40 21.75 -10.75
N GLN A 220 -24.47 20.58 -10.11
CA GLN A 220 -25.67 20.02 -9.47
C GLN A 220 -25.51 19.97 -7.93
N PRO A 221 -25.29 21.13 -7.23
CA PRO A 221 -24.88 21.14 -5.83
C PRO A 221 -25.92 20.54 -4.87
N GLY A 222 -27.20 20.68 -5.16
CA GLY A 222 -28.28 20.11 -4.34
C GLY A 222 -28.28 18.59 -4.34
N ALA A 223 -28.23 17.97 -5.53
CA ALA A 223 -28.15 16.52 -5.68
C ALA A 223 -26.82 15.99 -5.14
N ALA A 224 -25.71 16.68 -5.40
CA ALA A 224 -24.41 16.36 -4.85
C ALA A 224 -24.45 16.31 -3.32
N ALA A 225 -24.94 17.38 -2.67
CA ALA A 225 -25.01 17.46 -1.21
C ALA A 225 -25.91 16.38 -0.59
N ALA A 226 -27.02 16.03 -1.24
CA ALA A 226 -27.91 14.95 -0.80
C ALA A 226 -27.16 13.60 -0.81
N LEU A 227 -26.55 13.25 -1.93
CA LEU A 227 -25.84 11.98 -2.11
C LEU A 227 -24.60 11.88 -1.21
N LEU A 228 -23.85 12.95 -1.04
CA LEU A 228 -22.68 13.00 -0.15
C LEU A 228 -23.08 12.81 1.33
N ARG A 229 -24.20 13.36 1.77
CA ARG A 229 -24.74 13.07 3.12
C ARG A 229 -25.17 11.63 3.27
N THR A 230 -25.79 11.08 2.23
CA THR A 230 -26.22 9.67 2.24
C THR A 230 -25.02 8.73 2.27
N SER A 231 -23.92 9.06 1.60
CA SER A 231 -22.71 8.23 1.60
C SER A 231 -22.16 7.96 3.01
N LEU A 232 -22.19 8.95 3.92
CA LEU A 232 -21.76 8.76 5.30
C LEU A 232 -22.70 7.86 6.14
N ARG A 233 -23.96 7.69 5.72
CA ARG A 233 -24.95 6.87 6.39
C ARG A 233 -25.09 5.48 5.76
N THR A 234 -24.52 5.28 4.59
CA THR A 234 -24.54 4.00 3.91
C THR A 234 -23.73 2.99 4.72
N PRO A 235 -24.27 1.81 5.01
CA PRO A 235 -23.51 0.77 5.68
C PRO A 235 -22.23 0.45 4.93
N GLY A 236 -21.15 0.22 5.68
CA GLY A 236 -19.90 -0.22 5.10
C GLY A 236 -20.04 -1.58 4.41
N ARG A 237 -19.14 -1.88 3.49
CA ARG A 237 -19.08 -3.19 2.85
C ARG A 237 -18.80 -4.28 3.88
N LYS A 238 -19.43 -5.43 3.71
CA LYS A 238 -19.25 -6.60 4.59
C LYS A 238 -18.31 -7.64 3.99
N ALA A 239 -18.15 -7.65 2.68
CA ALA A 239 -17.32 -8.60 1.93
C ALA A 239 -16.28 -7.86 1.10
N TRP A 240 -15.15 -8.52 0.86
CA TRP A 240 -14.16 -8.08 -0.08
C TRP A 240 -14.73 -8.05 -1.50
N SER A 241 -14.32 -7.10 -2.31
CA SER A 241 -14.81 -6.94 -3.68
C SER A 241 -13.63 -6.71 -4.65
N ALA A 242 -13.93 -6.80 -5.96
CA ALA A 242 -12.95 -6.67 -7.03
C ALA A 242 -12.25 -5.30 -7.12
N ASP A 243 -12.59 -4.32 -6.29
CA ASP A 243 -11.93 -3.02 -6.18
C ASP A 243 -10.77 -3.02 -5.15
N TYR A 244 -10.43 -4.19 -4.61
CA TYR A 244 -9.36 -4.37 -3.62
C TYR A 244 -9.51 -3.49 -2.38
N GLY A 245 -10.72 -3.06 -2.05
CA GLY A 245 -10.98 -2.12 -0.96
C GLY A 245 -11.58 -2.76 0.26
N SER A 246 -11.48 -2.03 1.37
CA SER A 246 -12.03 -2.36 2.67
C SER A 246 -13.06 -1.34 3.13
N ALA A 247 -13.78 -1.64 4.22
CA ALA A 247 -14.69 -0.68 4.85
C ALA A 247 -13.93 0.55 5.38
N LEU A 248 -12.71 0.37 5.85
CA LEU A 248 -11.85 1.46 6.32
C LEU A 248 -11.39 2.35 5.16
N ARG A 249 -10.93 1.75 4.04
CA ARG A 249 -10.59 2.50 2.83
C ARG A 249 -11.79 3.32 2.34
N ASP A 250 -12.98 2.73 2.29
CA ASP A 250 -14.18 3.43 1.85
C ASP A 250 -14.52 4.62 2.75
N GLN A 251 -14.40 4.46 4.07
CA GLN A 251 -14.63 5.53 5.03
C GLN A 251 -13.67 6.71 4.84
N LEU A 252 -12.37 6.43 4.73
CA LEU A 252 -11.33 7.43 4.52
C LEU A 252 -11.48 8.17 3.19
N ALA A 253 -11.66 7.42 2.09
CA ALA A 253 -11.84 7.99 0.76
C ALA A 253 -13.14 8.79 0.64
N THR A 254 -14.26 8.31 1.21
CA THR A 254 -15.53 9.05 1.25
C THR A 254 -15.35 10.43 1.87
N ALA A 255 -14.59 10.53 2.97
CA ALA A 255 -14.34 11.81 3.61
C ALA A 255 -13.54 12.78 2.72
N VAL A 256 -12.57 12.23 1.95
CA VAL A 256 -11.80 13.02 0.97
C VAL A 256 -12.73 13.57 -0.12
N PHE A 257 -13.56 12.73 -0.75
CA PHE A 257 -14.48 13.16 -1.81
C PHE A 257 -15.52 14.18 -1.32
N ILE A 258 -16.04 14.02 -0.12
CA ILE A 258 -16.95 14.99 0.50
C ILE A 258 -16.26 16.35 0.65
N LYS A 259 -15.05 16.36 1.23
CA LYS A 259 -14.31 17.62 1.47
C LYS A 259 -13.93 18.31 0.16
N GLU A 260 -13.43 17.56 -0.82
CA GLU A 260 -13.01 18.11 -2.12
C GLU A 260 -14.19 18.54 -3.01
N SER A 261 -15.42 18.08 -2.74
CA SER A 261 -16.60 18.48 -3.50
C SER A 261 -16.92 19.98 -3.36
N GLY A 262 -16.48 20.61 -2.28
CA GLY A 262 -16.77 22.02 -1.97
C GLY A 262 -18.25 22.33 -1.69
N THR A 263 -19.09 21.29 -1.54
CA THR A 263 -20.56 21.48 -1.36
C THR A 263 -20.96 21.83 0.06
N GLU A 264 -20.03 21.78 1.03
CA GLU A 264 -20.30 21.89 2.49
C GLU A 264 -21.45 20.96 2.97
N ALA A 265 -21.65 19.87 2.24
CA ALA A 265 -22.71 18.89 2.51
C ALA A 265 -22.67 18.34 3.93
N VAL A 266 -21.48 18.27 4.50
CA VAL A 266 -21.19 17.81 5.86
C VAL A 266 -20.25 18.78 6.53
N ALA A 267 -20.62 19.24 7.72
CA ALA A 267 -19.78 20.12 8.51
C ALA A 267 -18.45 19.45 8.89
N ALA A 268 -17.35 20.19 8.89
CA ALA A 268 -16.01 19.68 9.15
C ALA A 268 -15.89 18.86 10.46
N PRO A 269 -16.50 19.28 11.61
CA PRO A 269 -16.47 18.45 12.83
C PRO A 269 -17.17 17.11 12.68
N ALA A 270 -18.30 17.05 11.97
CA ALA A 270 -19.02 15.79 11.72
C ALA A 270 -18.25 14.88 10.78
N LEU A 271 -17.56 15.45 9.79
CA LEU A 271 -16.72 14.69 8.88
C LEU A 271 -15.51 14.09 9.62
N THR A 272 -14.86 14.88 10.48
CA THR A 272 -13.75 14.41 11.32
C THR A 272 -14.21 13.33 12.31
N ALA A 273 -15.39 13.48 12.90
CA ALA A 273 -15.96 12.49 13.82
C ALA A 273 -16.34 11.17 13.14
N ALA A 274 -16.60 11.20 11.83
CA ALA A 274 -16.89 10.00 11.02
C ALA A 274 -15.62 9.22 10.66
N LEU A 275 -14.43 9.75 10.90
CA LEU A 275 -13.17 9.08 10.61
C LEU A 275 -12.78 8.09 11.72
N PRO A 276 -11.99 7.06 11.40
CA PRO A 276 -11.43 6.16 12.41
C PRO A 276 -10.57 6.94 13.42
N GLY A 277 -10.42 6.36 14.61
CA GLY A 277 -9.55 6.92 15.65
C GLY A 277 -8.09 7.07 15.24
N ALA A 278 -7.31 7.67 16.11
CA ALA A 278 -5.92 8.05 15.82
C ALA A 278 -4.93 6.90 15.63
N ASP A 279 -5.24 5.71 16.13
CA ASP A 279 -4.31 4.57 16.21
C ASP A 279 -4.33 3.70 14.94
N LEU A 280 -4.00 4.31 13.81
CA LEU A 280 -3.78 3.56 12.56
C LEU A 280 -2.34 3.03 12.54
N ASP A 281 -2.15 1.76 12.91
CA ASP A 281 -0.87 1.07 12.76
C ASP A 281 -0.63 0.68 11.29
N PRO A 282 0.37 1.24 10.59
CA PRO A 282 0.63 0.91 9.20
C PRO A 282 0.80 -0.59 8.92
N LYS A 283 1.22 -1.38 9.92
CA LYS A 283 1.39 -2.84 9.78
C LYS A 283 0.05 -3.60 9.70
N ALA A 284 -1.01 -3.00 10.20
CA ALA A 284 -2.35 -3.59 10.19
C ALA A 284 -3.20 -3.12 8.99
N LEU A 285 -2.68 -2.19 8.18
CA LEU A 285 -3.37 -1.59 7.06
C LEU A 285 -2.88 -2.14 5.72
N ASP A 286 -3.79 -2.30 4.77
CA ASP A 286 -3.43 -2.52 3.38
C ASP A 286 -2.92 -1.23 2.70
N THR A 287 -2.46 -1.32 1.45
CA THR A 287 -1.88 -0.19 0.73
C THR A 287 -2.88 0.90 0.40
N GLN A 288 -4.14 0.57 0.09
CA GLN A 288 -5.18 1.57 -0.13
C GLN A 288 -5.58 2.27 1.17
N GLU A 289 -5.71 1.55 2.27
CA GLU A 289 -6.01 2.13 3.58
C GLU A 289 -4.93 3.13 4.00
N GLN A 290 -3.65 2.77 3.84
CA GLN A 290 -2.53 3.67 4.11
C GLN A 290 -2.57 4.92 3.22
N ALA A 291 -2.81 4.74 1.91
CA ALA A 291 -2.87 5.83 0.95
C ALA A 291 -4.01 6.80 1.24
N TRP A 292 -5.22 6.28 1.47
CA TRP A 292 -6.38 7.12 1.75
C TRP A 292 -6.36 7.74 3.14
N ALA A 293 -5.71 7.12 4.14
CA ALA A 293 -5.46 7.74 5.43
C ALA A 293 -4.53 8.96 5.30
N ALA A 294 -3.44 8.84 4.54
CA ALA A 294 -2.54 9.94 4.27
C ALA A 294 -3.22 11.05 3.44
N ALA A 295 -4.01 10.68 2.42
CA ALA A 295 -4.80 11.61 1.63
C ALA A 295 -5.87 12.35 2.46
N ALA A 296 -6.56 11.64 3.35
CA ALA A 296 -7.53 12.25 4.26
C ALA A 296 -6.86 13.27 5.20
N ALA A 297 -5.69 12.95 5.73
CA ALA A 297 -4.92 13.90 6.55
C ALA A 297 -4.55 15.17 5.76
N ALA A 298 -4.15 15.04 4.50
CA ALA A 298 -3.83 16.16 3.63
C ALA A 298 -5.05 17.05 3.35
N VAL A 299 -6.15 16.44 2.89
CA VAL A 299 -7.34 17.15 2.41
C VAL A 299 -8.14 17.75 3.56
N LEU A 300 -8.32 17.03 4.66
CA LEU A 300 -9.05 17.53 5.82
C LEU A 300 -8.23 18.54 6.63
N GLY A 301 -6.90 18.41 6.58
CA GLY A 301 -5.98 19.41 7.12
C GLY A 301 -5.95 20.70 6.30
N ALA A 302 -6.25 20.65 5.00
CA ALA A 302 -6.26 21.83 4.16
C ALA A 302 -7.31 22.85 4.62
N GLY A 303 -6.87 24.07 4.93
CA GLY A 303 -7.72 25.12 5.49
C GLY A 303 -7.90 25.05 7.01
N ALA A 304 -7.32 24.06 7.69
CA ALA A 304 -7.22 24.08 9.16
C ALA A 304 -6.26 25.19 9.62
N PRO A 305 -6.43 25.72 10.85
CA PRO A 305 -5.46 26.64 11.42
C PRO A 305 -4.05 26.05 11.43
N PRO A 306 -3.01 26.87 11.19
CA PRO A 306 -1.64 26.39 11.23
C PRO A 306 -1.29 25.88 12.65
N VAL A 307 -0.43 24.88 12.70
CA VAL A 307 0.17 24.38 13.93
C VAL A 307 0.90 25.53 14.62
N LEU A 308 0.60 25.74 15.89
CA LEU A 308 1.32 26.65 16.77
C LEU A 308 2.00 25.82 17.85
N ALA A 309 3.29 25.56 17.67
CA ALA A 309 4.07 24.75 18.58
C ALA A 309 5.55 25.15 18.57
N ARG A 310 6.26 24.75 19.61
CA ARG A 310 7.73 24.75 19.64
C ARG A 310 8.25 23.33 19.82
N VAL A 311 9.29 23.02 19.08
CA VAL A 311 10.04 21.78 19.27
C VAL A 311 11.44 22.15 19.73
N ASP A 312 11.84 21.67 20.89
CA ASP A 312 13.11 22.02 21.56
C ASP A 312 13.35 23.53 21.62
N GLY A 313 12.28 24.30 21.93
CA GLY A 313 12.32 25.75 22.04
C GLY A 313 12.28 26.52 20.71
N GLN A 314 12.29 25.86 19.57
CA GLN A 314 12.23 26.46 18.22
C GLN A 314 10.80 26.43 17.69
N ASP A 315 10.30 27.55 17.15
CA ASP A 315 8.99 27.61 16.50
C ASP A 315 8.96 26.70 15.27
N VAL A 316 7.89 25.90 15.12
CA VAL A 316 7.71 25.07 13.93
C VAL A 316 7.19 25.89 12.74
N PRO A 317 7.38 25.43 11.49
CA PRO A 317 6.78 26.07 10.31
C PRO A 317 5.25 26.22 10.46
N ARG A 318 4.71 27.36 10.03
CA ARG A 318 3.26 27.64 10.08
C ARG A 318 2.55 26.93 8.94
N ALA A 319 2.14 25.68 9.17
CA ALA A 319 1.36 24.88 8.25
C ALA A 319 0.31 24.06 9.03
N PRO A 320 -0.79 23.64 8.39
CA PRO A 320 -1.82 22.82 9.04
C PRO A 320 -1.31 21.44 9.48
N LEU A 321 -0.31 20.93 8.78
CA LEU A 321 0.42 19.68 9.09
C LEU A 321 1.92 19.98 8.95
N VAL A 322 2.67 19.70 10.01
CA VAL A 322 4.14 19.87 10.06
C VAL A 322 4.76 18.52 10.31
N THR A 323 5.80 18.18 9.54
CA THR A 323 6.61 16.98 9.80
C THR A 323 8.08 17.37 9.89
N LEU A 324 8.73 16.92 10.94
CA LEU A 324 10.13 17.21 11.26
C LEU A 324 10.89 15.89 11.39
N PRO A 325 12.09 15.78 10.81
CA PRO A 325 12.98 14.67 11.10
C PRO A 325 13.47 14.76 12.54
N LEU A 326 13.58 13.61 13.21
CA LEU A 326 14.13 13.53 14.56
C LEU A 326 15.35 12.60 14.60
N THR A 327 16.37 13.03 15.32
CA THR A 327 17.59 12.24 15.58
C THR A 327 17.65 11.73 17.02
N GLY A 328 16.74 12.18 17.88
CA GLY A 328 16.66 11.84 19.30
C GLY A 328 15.35 12.30 19.94
N PRO A 329 15.27 12.26 21.28
CA PRO A 329 14.12 12.79 22.02
C PRO A 329 13.92 14.29 21.74
N ALA A 330 12.67 14.72 21.67
CA ALA A 330 12.29 16.11 21.47
C ALA A 330 11.25 16.55 22.51
N ARG A 331 11.21 17.84 22.84
CA ARG A 331 10.15 18.45 23.65
C ARG A 331 9.25 19.26 22.76
N VAL A 332 7.97 18.97 22.83
CA VAL A 332 6.93 19.66 22.04
C VAL A 332 6.07 20.48 22.99
N LEU A 333 6.11 21.79 22.86
CA LEU A 333 5.22 22.72 23.56
C LEU A 333 4.10 23.16 22.61
N ASN A 334 2.85 22.89 22.96
CA ASN A 334 1.69 23.44 22.24
C ASN A 334 1.49 24.90 22.66
N THR A 335 1.81 25.85 21.77
CA THR A 335 1.62 27.29 21.99
C THR A 335 0.28 27.81 21.47
N GLY A 336 -0.55 26.92 20.90
CA GLY A 336 -1.88 27.23 20.38
C GLY A 336 -2.96 27.20 21.46
N THR A 337 -4.20 27.50 21.03
CA THR A 337 -5.40 27.51 21.90
C THR A 337 -6.27 26.24 21.74
N ALA A 338 -5.92 25.35 20.81
CA ALA A 338 -6.60 24.08 20.58
C ALA A 338 -5.65 22.89 20.86
N PRO A 339 -6.19 21.70 21.15
CA PRO A 339 -5.37 20.49 21.27
C PRO A 339 -4.54 20.24 20.00
N LEU A 340 -3.29 19.81 20.19
CA LEU A 340 -2.36 19.47 19.15
C LEU A 340 -2.10 17.96 19.16
N TRP A 341 -2.24 17.30 18.03
CA TRP A 341 -1.85 15.90 17.90
C TRP A 341 -0.39 15.81 17.45
N ALA A 342 0.41 15.04 18.20
CA ALA A 342 1.79 14.73 17.89
C ALA A 342 1.92 13.24 17.60
N SER A 343 2.38 12.90 16.39
CA SER A 343 2.60 11.52 15.95
C SER A 343 4.06 11.29 15.65
N MET A 344 4.67 10.32 16.33
CA MET A 344 6.03 9.87 16.10
C MET A 344 6.00 8.64 15.21
N SER A 345 6.71 8.68 14.09
CA SER A 345 6.94 7.54 13.22
C SER A 345 8.42 7.16 13.27
N VAL A 346 8.72 5.89 13.57
CA VAL A 346 10.07 5.34 13.54
C VAL A 346 10.09 4.18 12.56
N SER A 347 10.93 4.25 11.54
CA SER A 347 11.12 3.20 10.54
C SER A 347 12.55 2.67 10.61
N GLY A 348 12.73 1.35 10.64
CA GLY A 348 14.05 0.74 10.73
C GLY A 348 14.03 -0.76 10.52
N VAL A 349 15.20 -1.36 10.48
CA VAL A 349 15.37 -2.83 10.44
C VAL A 349 15.27 -3.37 11.86
N PRO A 350 14.35 -4.29 12.17
CA PRO A 350 14.21 -4.82 13.53
C PRO A 350 15.47 -5.55 13.98
N SER A 351 15.90 -5.29 15.23
CA SER A 351 17.08 -5.93 15.83
C SER A 351 16.83 -7.40 16.15
N VAL A 352 15.57 -7.80 16.36
CA VAL A 352 15.14 -9.16 16.61
C VAL A 352 14.27 -9.64 15.46
N ALA A 353 14.56 -10.83 14.94
CA ALA A 353 13.72 -11.45 13.92
C ALA A 353 12.32 -11.76 14.48
N ALA A 354 11.31 -11.58 13.66
CA ALA A 354 9.96 -11.97 14.05
C ALA A 354 9.87 -13.49 14.28
N PRO A 355 9.18 -13.94 15.32
CA PRO A 355 9.00 -15.36 15.60
C PRO A 355 8.10 -16.03 14.55
N THR A 356 8.14 -17.36 14.49
CA THR A 356 7.16 -18.15 13.75
C THR A 356 5.75 -17.85 14.28
N SER A 357 4.87 -17.49 13.38
CA SER A 357 3.47 -17.20 13.71
C SER A 357 2.58 -17.39 12.48
N ARG A 358 1.29 -17.60 12.70
CA ARG A 358 0.33 -17.75 11.61
C ARG A 358 -1.09 -17.37 12.04
N ASN A 359 -1.85 -16.92 11.08
CA ASN A 359 -3.29 -16.74 11.19
C ASN A 359 -3.93 -17.06 9.85
N LEU A 360 -4.74 -18.12 9.78
CA LEU A 360 -5.50 -18.58 8.62
C LEU A 360 -4.67 -18.94 7.38
N MET A 361 -3.35 -18.99 7.47
CA MET A 361 -2.43 -19.43 6.41
C MET A 361 -1.33 -20.33 6.97
N GLN A 362 -0.68 -21.07 6.08
CA GLN A 362 0.50 -21.88 6.36
C GLN A 362 1.56 -21.64 5.31
N VAL A 363 2.84 -21.63 5.70
CA VAL A 363 4.00 -21.59 4.80
C VAL A 363 5.10 -22.47 5.33
N HIS A 364 5.74 -23.23 4.44
CA HIS A 364 6.84 -24.15 4.71
C HIS A 364 7.93 -23.96 3.67
N ARG A 365 9.18 -24.17 4.09
CA ARG A 365 10.35 -24.19 3.23
C ARG A 365 11.10 -25.50 3.44
N ARG A 366 11.50 -26.13 2.34
CA ARG A 366 12.29 -27.35 2.32
C ARG A 366 13.40 -27.24 1.29
N PHE A 367 14.48 -28.00 1.51
CA PHE A 367 15.67 -27.94 0.67
C PHE A 367 15.97 -29.33 0.13
N PHE A 368 16.26 -29.39 -1.17
CA PHE A 368 16.52 -30.62 -1.89
C PHE A 368 17.67 -30.42 -2.88
N ASP A 369 18.36 -31.50 -3.22
CA ASP A 369 19.16 -31.50 -4.44
C ASP A 369 18.26 -31.60 -5.68
N GLN A 370 18.88 -31.63 -6.87
CA GLN A 370 18.12 -31.72 -8.12
C GLN A 370 17.53 -33.13 -8.33
N GLN A 371 17.94 -34.13 -7.59
CA GLN A 371 17.42 -35.50 -7.62
C GLN A 371 16.24 -35.72 -6.64
N GLY A 372 15.99 -34.75 -5.77
CA GLY A 372 14.91 -34.79 -4.77
C GLY A 372 15.31 -35.31 -3.41
N GLU A 373 16.61 -35.55 -3.18
CA GLU A 373 17.12 -35.92 -1.87
C GLU A 373 17.22 -34.65 -0.98
N ALA A 374 16.77 -34.77 0.26
CA ALA A 374 16.79 -33.65 1.21
C ALA A 374 18.23 -33.23 1.53
N VAL A 375 18.49 -31.91 1.45
CA VAL A 375 19.80 -31.36 1.83
C VAL A 375 19.69 -30.51 3.09
N ASP A 376 20.77 -30.54 3.91
CA ASP A 376 20.88 -29.71 5.09
C ASP A 376 21.43 -28.32 4.71
N PRO A 377 20.64 -27.25 4.85
CA PRO A 377 21.08 -25.90 4.48
C PRO A 377 22.25 -25.39 5.33
N ASP A 378 22.54 -26.03 6.49
CA ASP A 378 23.68 -25.72 7.36
C ASP A 378 25.00 -26.37 6.91
N LYS A 379 24.98 -27.21 5.87
CA LYS A 379 26.14 -28.00 5.43
C LYS A 379 26.34 -27.99 3.93
N LEU A 380 25.94 -26.92 3.25
CA LEU A 380 26.08 -26.80 1.80
C LEU A 380 27.53 -26.44 1.43
N PRO A 381 28.26 -27.30 0.69
CA PRO A 381 29.55 -26.90 0.13
C PRO A 381 29.39 -25.74 -0.85
N GLN A 382 30.42 -24.91 -0.94
CA GLN A 382 30.49 -23.87 -1.97
C GLN A 382 30.28 -24.45 -3.38
N ASN A 383 29.59 -23.71 -4.22
CA ASN A 383 29.18 -24.08 -5.59
C ASN A 383 28.10 -25.17 -5.68
N THR A 384 27.50 -25.59 -4.57
CA THR A 384 26.34 -26.49 -4.61
C THR A 384 25.12 -25.78 -5.16
N THR A 385 24.48 -26.38 -6.17
CA THR A 385 23.17 -25.99 -6.66
C THR A 385 22.10 -26.85 -5.99
N PHE A 386 21.05 -26.23 -5.47
CA PHE A 386 19.99 -26.91 -4.74
C PHE A 386 18.63 -26.22 -4.98
N VAL A 387 17.54 -26.88 -4.61
CA VAL A 387 16.18 -26.41 -4.76
C VAL A 387 15.62 -25.98 -3.41
N LEU A 388 15.19 -24.73 -3.31
CA LEU A 388 14.31 -24.25 -2.25
C LEU A 388 12.86 -24.49 -2.70
N LEU A 389 12.17 -25.40 -2.02
CA LEU A 389 10.75 -25.65 -2.22
C LEU A 389 9.95 -24.89 -1.17
N LEU A 390 9.10 -23.96 -1.66
CA LEU A 390 8.19 -23.13 -0.88
C LEU A 390 6.77 -23.67 -1.06
N GLU A 391 6.14 -24.06 0.01
CA GLU A 391 4.80 -24.65 0.01
C GLU A 391 3.95 -24.01 1.08
N GLY A 392 2.64 -23.97 0.86
CA GLY A 392 1.71 -23.47 1.85
C GLY A 392 0.27 -23.53 1.38
N ARG A 393 -0.62 -22.99 2.21
CA ARG A 393 -2.04 -22.97 1.93
C ARG A 393 -2.77 -21.88 2.70
N ALA A 394 -3.98 -21.54 2.23
CA ALA A 394 -4.97 -20.79 2.98
C ALA A 394 -5.96 -21.75 3.66
N ASP A 395 -6.30 -21.49 4.93
CA ASP A 395 -7.08 -22.41 5.78
C ASP A 395 -8.54 -21.96 5.98
N ASP A 396 -8.92 -20.75 5.53
CA ASP A 396 -10.26 -20.16 5.79
C ASP A 396 -11.32 -20.42 4.70
N GLY A 397 -10.92 -21.13 3.63
CA GLY A 397 -11.82 -21.43 2.51
C GLY A 397 -12.18 -20.21 1.67
N GLN A 398 -11.47 -19.09 1.80
CA GLN A 398 -11.64 -17.89 1.01
C GLN A 398 -10.63 -17.83 -0.13
N SER A 399 -10.87 -16.91 -1.07
CA SER A 399 -9.87 -16.56 -2.08
C SER A 399 -8.95 -15.45 -1.55
N HIS A 400 -7.66 -15.54 -1.88
CA HIS A 400 -6.62 -14.61 -1.45
C HIS A 400 -5.75 -14.19 -2.62
N GLN A 401 -5.41 -12.94 -2.66
CA GLN A 401 -4.27 -12.44 -3.44
C GLN A 401 -3.07 -12.39 -2.48
N ALA A 402 -2.26 -13.42 -2.55
CA ALA A 402 -1.21 -13.66 -1.59
C ALA A 402 0.15 -13.17 -2.09
N MET A 403 0.93 -12.64 -1.16
CA MET A 403 2.33 -12.32 -1.36
C MET A 403 3.19 -13.32 -0.58
N LEU A 404 4.02 -14.07 -1.30
CA LEU A 404 5.07 -14.89 -0.73
C LEU A 404 6.38 -14.12 -0.73
N ARG A 405 7.06 -14.06 0.42
CA ARG A 405 8.39 -13.48 0.58
C ARG A 405 9.30 -14.49 1.23
N ALA A 406 10.40 -14.81 0.59
CA ALA A 406 11.48 -15.62 1.13
C ALA A 406 12.77 -14.79 1.08
N GLY A 407 13.24 -14.29 2.22
CA GLY A 407 14.55 -13.68 2.31
C GLY A 407 15.63 -14.75 2.07
N LEU A 408 16.77 -14.37 1.53
CA LEU A 408 17.89 -15.27 1.26
C LEU A 408 19.13 -14.85 2.03
N PRO A 409 19.96 -15.81 2.50
CA PRO A 409 21.21 -15.48 3.14
C PRO A 409 22.23 -14.97 2.09
N ALA A 410 23.09 -14.05 2.48
CA ALA A 410 24.06 -13.43 1.58
C ALA A 410 25.07 -14.39 0.94
N GLY A 411 25.15 -15.62 1.42
CA GLY A 411 26.00 -16.68 0.83
C GLY A 411 25.32 -17.48 -0.30
N TRP A 412 24.08 -17.17 -0.65
CA TRP A 412 23.32 -17.84 -1.71
C TRP A 412 22.95 -16.87 -2.83
N GLU A 413 22.77 -17.39 -4.04
CA GLU A 413 22.31 -16.66 -5.21
C GLU A 413 21.10 -17.36 -5.82
N VAL A 414 20.18 -16.57 -6.39
CA VAL A 414 19.04 -17.10 -7.15
C VAL A 414 19.52 -17.43 -8.56
N ALA A 415 19.42 -18.71 -8.94
CA ALA A 415 19.64 -19.12 -10.33
C ALA A 415 18.37 -18.97 -11.17
N GLY A 416 17.19 -19.07 -10.54
CA GLY A 416 15.90 -18.85 -11.20
C GLY A 416 14.77 -19.62 -10.51
N ARG A 417 13.53 -19.24 -10.79
CA ARG A 417 12.34 -20.02 -10.44
C ARG A 417 12.14 -21.13 -11.47
N LEU A 418 11.79 -22.32 -10.98
CA LEU A 418 11.39 -23.39 -11.89
C LEU A 418 9.98 -23.11 -12.46
N PRO A 419 9.73 -23.49 -13.74
CA PRO A 419 8.47 -23.18 -14.41
C PRO A 419 7.27 -23.83 -13.72
N GLU A 420 6.10 -23.25 -13.90
CA GLU A 420 4.82 -23.80 -13.44
C GLU A 420 4.51 -25.15 -14.08
N GLY A 421 3.65 -25.92 -13.43
CA GLY A 421 3.29 -27.27 -13.86
C GLY A 421 4.34 -28.30 -13.49
N LYS A 422 4.49 -29.35 -14.30
CA LYS A 422 5.46 -30.41 -14.09
C LYS A 422 6.81 -30.03 -14.68
N VAL A 423 7.87 -30.18 -13.90
CA VAL A 423 9.25 -29.90 -14.33
C VAL A 423 9.90 -31.18 -14.89
N PRO A 424 10.30 -31.23 -16.16
CA PRO A 424 10.95 -32.40 -16.74
C PRO A 424 12.22 -32.82 -15.96
N GLY A 425 12.32 -34.09 -15.61
CA GLY A 425 13.44 -34.61 -14.83
C GLY A 425 13.37 -34.35 -13.33
N MET A 426 12.32 -33.70 -12.83
CA MET A 426 12.08 -33.42 -11.41
C MET A 426 10.65 -33.82 -10.98
N ASP A 427 10.20 -35.02 -11.34
CA ASP A 427 8.83 -35.49 -11.05
C ASP A 427 8.49 -35.47 -9.55
N TRP A 428 9.50 -35.54 -8.69
CA TRP A 428 9.38 -35.45 -7.25
C TRP A 428 8.84 -34.09 -6.75
N LEU A 429 8.96 -33.01 -7.56
CA LEU A 429 8.38 -31.70 -7.25
C LEU A 429 6.85 -31.69 -7.35
N GLY A 430 6.27 -32.63 -8.11
CA GLY A 430 4.84 -32.56 -8.46
C GLY A 430 4.52 -31.39 -9.38
N GLU A 431 3.32 -30.84 -9.24
CA GLU A 431 2.85 -29.71 -10.04
C GLU A 431 3.13 -28.38 -9.31
N LEU A 432 3.90 -27.51 -9.94
CA LEU A 432 4.23 -26.18 -9.40
C LEU A 432 3.14 -25.15 -9.78
N THR A 433 2.89 -24.24 -8.87
CA THR A 433 1.86 -23.20 -9.01
C THR A 433 2.35 -22.05 -9.89
N ALA A 434 1.45 -21.53 -10.74
CA ALA A 434 1.65 -20.28 -11.46
C ALA A 434 1.77 -19.09 -10.51
N VAL A 435 2.57 -18.11 -10.89
CA VAL A 435 2.69 -16.83 -10.17
C VAL A 435 2.28 -15.68 -11.09
N ASN A 436 1.62 -14.68 -10.51
CA ASN A 436 1.19 -13.49 -11.26
C ASN A 436 2.37 -12.58 -11.61
N THR A 437 3.32 -12.49 -10.69
CA THR A 437 4.60 -11.77 -10.84
C THR A 437 5.60 -12.29 -9.83
N GLU A 438 6.89 -12.05 -10.10
CA GLU A 438 7.97 -12.40 -9.18
C GLU A 438 9.08 -11.35 -9.16
N VAL A 439 9.79 -11.31 -8.06
CA VAL A 439 11.04 -10.56 -7.90
C VAL A 439 12.08 -11.54 -7.38
N ALA A 440 13.08 -11.80 -8.18
CA ALA A 440 14.26 -12.55 -7.79
C ALA A 440 15.45 -11.58 -7.68
N ALA A 441 15.97 -11.41 -6.48
CA ALA A 441 17.12 -10.57 -6.19
C ALA A 441 18.10 -11.36 -5.31
N ASP A 442 19.33 -10.87 -5.16
CA ASP A 442 20.37 -11.58 -4.40
C ASP A 442 20.01 -11.77 -2.92
N ASP A 443 19.14 -10.93 -2.37
CA ASP A 443 18.74 -10.94 -0.96
C ASP A 443 17.36 -11.57 -0.72
N ARG A 444 16.59 -11.87 -1.78
CA ARG A 444 15.23 -12.39 -1.62
C ARG A 444 14.63 -12.96 -2.90
N PHE A 445 13.68 -13.86 -2.70
CA PHE A 445 12.66 -14.22 -3.68
C PHE A 445 11.30 -13.74 -3.17
N ALA A 446 10.50 -13.10 -4.01
CA ALA A 446 9.12 -12.74 -3.71
C ALA A 446 8.23 -13.04 -4.90
N ALA A 447 7.00 -13.49 -4.66
CA ALA A 447 6.03 -13.79 -5.70
C ALA A 447 4.60 -13.42 -5.25
N ALA A 448 3.81 -12.96 -6.21
CA ALA A 448 2.37 -12.80 -6.04
C ALA A 448 1.64 -13.99 -6.65
N LEU A 449 0.64 -14.51 -5.95
CA LEU A 449 -0.13 -15.68 -6.37
C LEU A 449 -1.58 -15.55 -5.93
N ASP A 450 -2.47 -16.15 -6.71
CA ASP A 450 -3.89 -16.24 -6.37
C ASP A 450 -4.16 -17.62 -5.75
N LEU A 451 -4.63 -17.62 -4.51
CA LEU A 451 -5.15 -18.79 -3.83
C LEU A 451 -6.68 -18.73 -3.88
N SER A 452 -7.32 -19.73 -4.42
CA SER A 452 -8.79 -19.79 -4.46
C SER A 452 -9.32 -20.80 -3.44
N ALA A 453 -10.58 -20.66 -3.06
CA ALA A 453 -11.26 -21.64 -2.20
C ALA A 453 -11.16 -23.09 -2.73
N GLY A 454 -11.12 -23.26 -4.06
CA GLY A 454 -10.97 -24.58 -4.70
C GLY A 454 -9.53 -25.03 -4.91
N LYS A 455 -8.56 -24.11 -4.83
CA LYS A 455 -7.11 -24.36 -4.90
C LYS A 455 -6.41 -23.52 -3.85
N PRO A 456 -6.53 -23.89 -2.56
CA PRO A 456 -5.96 -23.11 -1.47
C PRO A 456 -4.45 -23.35 -1.29
N ASP A 457 -3.90 -24.41 -1.89
CA ASP A 457 -2.51 -24.82 -1.75
C ASP A 457 -1.65 -24.21 -2.86
N PHE A 458 -0.40 -23.91 -2.53
CA PHE A 458 0.61 -23.55 -3.52
C PHE A 458 1.92 -24.32 -3.31
N ARG A 459 2.67 -24.43 -4.41
CA ARG A 459 4.01 -25.01 -4.45
C ARG A 459 4.86 -24.26 -5.46
N ILE A 460 5.96 -23.67 -5.01
CA ILE A 460 6.92 -22.91 -5.82
C ILE A 460 8.32 -23.45 -5.55
N ALA A 461 9.09 -23.70 -6.60
CA ALA A 461 10.46 -24.16 -6.48
C ALA A 461 11.41 -23.10 -7.06
N VAL A 462 12.46 -22.77 -6.30
CA VAL A 462 13.50 -21.81 -6.67
C VAL A 462 14.83 -22.52 -6.67
N LEU A 463 15.54 -22.45 -7.80
CA LEU A 463 16.89 -22.97 -7.91
C LEU A 463 17.86 -21.96 -7.31
N LEU A 464 18.64 -22.40 -6.34
CA LEU A 464 19.61 -21.59 -5.63
C LEU A 464 21.01 -22.18 -5.79
N ARG A 465 22.03 -21.35 -5.59
CA ARG A 465 23.43 -21.74 -5.53
C ARG A 465 24.09 -21.19 -4.27
N ALA A 466 24.76 -22.04 -3.52
CA ALA A 466 25.62 -21.64 -2.41
C ALA A 466 26.95 -21.10 -2.99
N THR A 467 27.23 -19.80 -2.82
CA THR A 467 28.34 -19.14 -3.54
C THR A 467 29.49 -18.73 -2.63
N THR A 468 29.20 -18.22 -1.44
CA THR A 468 30.20 -17.63 -0.58
C THR A 468 30.30 -18.37 0.74
N PRO A 469 31.48 -18.94 1.11
CA PRO A 469 31.64 -19.62 2.39
C PRO A 469 31.46 -18.66 3.57
N GLY A 470 30.79 -19.13 4.61
CA GLY A 470 30.53 -18.35 5.83
C GLY A 470 29.29 -18.79 6.56
N GLU A 471 29.04 -18.14 7.69
CA GLU A 471 27.80 -18.28 8.48
C GLU A 471 26.90 -17.08 8.23
N TYR A 472 25.63 -17.33 7.96
CA TYR A 472 24.66 -16.32 7.56
C TYR A 472 23.36 -16.44 8.35
N GLU A 473 22.69 -15.30 8.54
CA GLU A 473 21.28 -15.33 8.87
C GLU A 473 20.48 -15.68 7.61
N TYR A 474 19.71 -16.74 7.67
CA TYR A 474 18.68 -17.05 6.69
C TYR A 474 17.37 -16.43 7.15
N PRO A 475 16.89 -15.35 6.50
CA PRO A 475 15.71 -14.63 6.92
C PRO A 475 14.45 -15.48 6.94
N GLY A 476 13.42 -14.99 7.62
CA GLY A 476 12.12 -15.65 7.66
C GLY A 476 11.46 -15.70 6.28
N THR A 477 10.58 -16.69 6.11
CA THR A 477 9.67 -16.78 4.98
C THR A 477 8.28 -16.36 5.43
N GLU A 478 7.60 -15.55 4.63
CA GLU A 478 6.26 -15.04 4.94
C GLU A 478 5.33 -15.23 3.75
N LEU A 479 4.11 -15.69 4.02
CA LEU A 479 2.96 -15.68 3.13
C LEU A 479 1.91 -14.77 3.76
N SER A 480 1.39 -13.80 3.05
CA SER A 480 0.35 -12.88 3.55
C SER A 480 -0.65 -12.52 2.46
N ASP A 481 -1.90 -12.29 2.86
CA ASP A 481 -2.88 -11.68 1.97
C ASP A 481 -2.56 -10.20 1.81
N MET A 482 -2.46 -9.71 0.58
CA MET A 482 -2.06 -8.33 0.27
C MET A 482 -3.06 -7.29 0.74
N TYR A 483 -4.33 -7.68 0.87
CA TYR A 483 -5.45 -6.78 1.22
C TYR A 483 -6.10 -7.11 2.57
N ARG A 484 -5.62 -8.15 3.24
CA ARG A 484 -6.01 -8.56 4.59
C ARG A 484 -4.77 -8.91 5.41
N PRO A 485 -3.98 -7.91 5.86
CA PRO A 485 -2.69 -8.14 6.53
C PRO A 485 -2.76 -9.03 7.78
N ALA A 486 -3.96 -9.14 8.38
CA ALA A 486 -4.21 -10.06 9.49
C ALA A 486 -4.19 -11.55 9.07
N VAL A 487 -4.27 -11.86 7.76
CA VAL A 487 -4.26 -13.23 7.23
C VAL A 487 -2.85 -13.53 6.71
N TYR A 488 -2.10 -14.33 7.45
CA TYR A 488 -0.68 -14.56 7.15
C TYR A 488 -0.14 -15.84 7.77
N ALA A 489 1.05 -16.25 7.29
CA ALA A 489 1.92 -17.23 7.92
C ALA A 489 3.37 -16.78 7.82
N ARG A 490 4.16 -17.00 8.85
CA ARG A 490 5.58 -16.67 8.93
C ARG A 490 6.37 -17.78 9.56
N GLN A 491 7.51 -18.12 8.95
CA GLN A 491 8.58 -18.91 9.57
C GLN A 491 9.69 -17.97 10.04
N ALA A 492 10.22 -18.24 11.22
CA ALA A 492 11.30 -17.44 11.79
C ALA A 492 12.60 -17.54 10.97
N ALA A 493 13.47 -16.55 11.15
CA ALA A 493 14.84 -16.62 10.67
C ALA A 493 15.61 -17.74 11.41
N VAL A 494 16.58 -18.37 10.70
CA VAL A 494 17.51 -19.36 11.24
C VAL A 494 18.93 -19.02 10.78
N ARG A 495 19.94 -19.68 11.32
CA ARG A 495 21.30 -19.62 10.80
C ARG A 495 21.54 -20.72 9.80
N VAL A 496 22.36 -20.45 8.80
CA VAL A 496 22.83 -21.41 7.79
C VAL A 496 24.29 -21.17 7.51
N SER A 497 24.98 -22.21 7.03
CA SER A 497 26.40 -22.16 6.72
C SER A 497 26.67 -22.63 5.30
N VAL A 498 27.58 -21.94 4.62
CA VAL A 498 28.18 -22.40 3.38
C VAL A 498 29.61 -22.85 3.70
N LEU A 499 29.91 -24.10 3.45
CA LEU A 499 31.21 -24.69 3.71
C LEU A 499 32.19 -24.34 2.60
N PRO A 500 33.51 -24.19 2.90
CA PRO A 500 34.55 -24.10 1.87
C PRO A 500 34.43 -25.28 0.87
N PRO A 501 34.96 -25.15 -0.34
CA PRO A 501 35.02 -26.29 -1.27
C PRO A 501 35.82 -27.43 -0.66
N PRO A 502 35.43 -28.68 -0.94
CA PRO A 502 36.14 -29.86 -0.44
C PRO A 502 37.59 -29.97 -0.89
#